data_1d748e8b56f82bf1790a81c5db58f148
#
_entry.id   1d748e8b56f82bf1790a81c5db58f148
#
_cell.length_a   1.000
_cell.length_b   1.000
_cell.length_c   1.000
_cell.angle_alpha   90.00
_cell.angle_beta   90.00
_cell.angle_gamma   90.00
#
_symmetry.space_group_name_H-M   'P 1'
#
loop_
_entity.id
_entity.type
_entity.pdbx_description
1 polymer ?
#
loop_
_entity_poly.entity_id
_entity_poly.type
_entity_poly.pdbx_seq_one_letter_code
_entity_poly.pdbx_strand_id
1 'polypeptide(L)'
;MALYDRLEDLPVSIDSYDFELYERETSSEFARTTSVVRLHGGGETGTGEDVTYEPEAHHAVVDSPADSSLDGTYTHRSFSETLAEHDLFPGYEPEREDSHQYRRWAFESAALDLALKQADTNLADALDREYDPIQFVVSTRLGDPPSAERVHTWLDMIPSLEFKLDPTSAWTDDLIEDLAATDAVRIVDLKGRYHGTPVDQPADPDLYRRVIDGFPEAFVEDPAFTEETRTLFDGHESRITWDYPITGVKSIEALPFEPNCLNIKPSRFGTVESVLDTIEYCLENDIRMYGGGQTELSVGREHIHALASLFYPDAPNDIAPRGFNDPKPRAGCPESPLHPHAEFRGFEWV
;
A
#
# COMPACT_ATOMS: atom_id res chain seq x y z
N MET A 1 23.36 -12.10 2.18
CA MET A 1 22.17 -12.90 2.61
C MET A 1 21.00 -12.06 2.18
N ALA A 2 20.10 -12.63 1.40
CA ALA A 2 18.92 -11.92 0.96
C ALA A 2 18.05 -11.50 2.17
N LEU A 3 17.20 -10.48 1.98
CA LEU A 3 16.37 -9.99 3.09
C LEU A 3 15.44 -11.08 3.61
N TYR A 4 14.82 -11.84 2.70
CA TYR A 4 13.92 -12.92 3.10
C TYR A 4 14.64 -14.11 3.75
N ASP A 5 15.91 -14.40 3.41
CA ASP A 5 16.71 -15.46 4.07
C ASP A 5 16.82 -15.28 5.59
N ARG A 6 16.61 -14.05 6.08
CA ARG A 6 16.62 -13.74 7.52
C ARG A 6 15.33 -14.13 8.25
N LEU A 7 14.24 -14.30 7.50
CA LEU A 7 12.89 -14.56 8.02
C LEU A 7 12.38 -15.96 7.70
N GLU A 8 12.86 -16.57 6.61
CA GLU A 8 12.33 -17.80 6.04
C GLU A 8 12.29 -18.98 7.02
N ASP A 9 13.29 -19.05 7.90
CA ASP A 9 13.44 -20.13 8.90
C ASP A 9 12.82 -19.79 10.26
N LEU A 10 12.17 -18.60 10.42
CA LEU A 10 11.48 -18.27 11.66
C LEU A 10 10.40 -19.33 11.96
N PRO A 11 10.47 -20.00 13.12
CA PRO A 11 9.46 -20.98 13.48
C PRO A 11 8.12 -20.31 13.80
N VAL A 12 7.04 -20.90 13.34
CA VAL A 12 5.68 -20.46 13.64
C VAL A 12 4.80 -21.66 13.99
N SER A 13 4.15 -21.61 15.13
CA SER A 13 3.19 -22.62 15.58
C SER A 13 1.79 -22.03 15.57
N ILE A 14 0.87 -22.65 14.85
CA ILE A 14 -0.51 -22.21 14.68
C ILE A 14 -1.43 -23.25 15.32
N ASP A 15 -2.24 -22.84 16.28
CA ASP A 15 -3.23 -23.66 16.98
C ASP A 15 -4.64 -23.47 16.39
N SER A 16 -4.93 -22.29 15.84
CA SER A 16 -6.20 -21.94 15.20
C SER A 16 -6.09 -20.59 14.49
N TYR A 17 -7.08 -20.27 13.68
CA TYR A 17 -7.25 -18.91 13.13
C TYR A 17 -8.72 -18.50 13.06
N ASP A 18 -8.94 -17.20 13.00
CA ASP A 18 -10.25 -16.57 12.78
C ASP A 18 -10.11 -15.25 12.01
N PHE A 19 -11.25 -14.64 11.69
CA PHE A 19 -11.32 -13.37 10.96
C PHE A 19 -12.12 -12.34 11.76
N GLU A 20 -11.70 -11.08 11.65
CA GLU A 20 -12.44 -9.93 12.17
C GLU A 20 -12.76 -8.95 11.05
N LEU A 21 -14.05 -8.58 10.90
CA LEU A 21 -14.52 -7.70 9.84
C LEU A 21 -14.43 -6.24 10.24
N TYR A 22 -14.00 -5.40 9.31
CA TYR A 22 -13.98 -3.94 9.44
C TYR A 22 -14.70 -3.30 8.28
N GLU A 23 -15.56 -2.30 8.58
CA GLU A 23 -16.27 -1.51 7.58
C GLU A 23 -16.21 -0.03 7.92
N ARG A 24 -15.99 0.82 6.93
CA ARG A 24 -15.90 2.26 7.12
C ARG A 24 -16.20 3.04 5.85
N GLU A 25 -16.93 4.15 5.99
CA GLU A 25 -17.03 5.17 4.96
C GLU A 25 -15.68 5.89 4.78
N THR A 26 -15.31 6.16 3.53
CA THR A 26 -14.03 6.80 3.20
C THR A 26 -14.21 8.14 2.48
N SER A 27 -13.13 8.90 2.39
CA SER A 27 -13.07 10.15 1.61
C SER A 27 -13.20 9.94 0.09
N SER A 28 -13.09 8.70 -0.37
CA SER A 28 -13.25 8.32 -1.78
C SER A 28 -14.69 7.98 -2.16
N GLU A 29 -15.66 8.33 -1.29
CA GLU A 29 -17.11 8.18 -1.51
C GLU A 29 -17.58 6.73 -1.66
N PHE A 30 -16.83 5.76 -1.11
CA PHE A 30 -17.26 4.36 -1.02
C PHE A 30 -17.05 3.81 0.39
N ALA A 31 -17.93 2.89 0.79
CA ALA A 31 -17.74 2.10 1.99
C ALA A 31 -16.62 1.06 1.74
N ARG A 32 -15.56 1.12 2.55
CA ARG A 32 -14.47 0.15 2.51
C ARG A 32 -14.77 -0.97 3.49
N THR A 33 -14.66 -2.22 3.01
CA THR A 33 -14.70 -3.43 3.84
C THR A 33 -13.35 -4.11 3.78
N THR A 34 -12.79 -4.50 4.92
CA THR A 34 -11.59 -5.33 5.05
C THR A 34 -11.80 -6.40 6.10
N SER A 35 -10.99 -7.44 6.12
CA SER A 35 -10.98 -8.41 7.21
C SER A 35 -9.56 -8.64 7.71
N VAL A 36 -9.41 -8.81 9.02
CA VAL A 36 -8.14 -9.15 9.66
C VAL A 36 -8.11 -10.65 9.90
N VAL A 37 -7.13 -11.31 9.34
CA VAL A 37 -6.74 -12.68 9.68
C VAL A 37 -6.02 -12.65 11.02
N ARG A 38 -6.45 -13.48 11.97
CA ARG A 38 -5.79 -13.67 13.27
C ARG A 38 -5.34 -15.13 13.38
N LEU A 39 -4.03 -15.33 13.42
CA LEU A 39 -3.42 -16.64 13.64
C LEU A 39 -3.04 -16.76 15.12
N HIS A 40 -3.55 -17.78 15.81
CA HIS A 40 -3.30 -18.00 17.22
C HIS A 40 -2.35 -19.16 17.42
N GLY A 41 -1.36 -19.02 18.30
CA GLY A 41 -0.45 -20.11 18.62
C GLY A 41 0.57 -19.75 19.70
N GLY A 42 0.89 -20.71 20.58
CA GLY A 42 1.87 -20.50 21.64
C GLY A 42 1.51 -19.41 22.65
N GLY A 43 0.23 -19.03 22.75
CA GLY A 43 -0.25 -17.93 23.59
C GLY A 43 -0.14 -16.54 22.97
N GLU A 44 0.31 -16.44 21.72
CA GLU A 44 0.42 -15.22 20.92
C GLU A 44 -0.63 -15.17 19.82
N THR A 45 -0.83 -13.97 19.26
CA THR A 45 -1.69 -13.76 18.09
C THR A 45 -0.95 -12.91 17.07
N GLY A 46 -0.77 -13.46 15.87
CA GLY A 46 -0.32 -12.71 14.70
C GLY A 46 -1.50 -12.24 13.87
N THR A 47 -1.38 -11.06 13.28
CA THR A 47 -2.46 -10.38 12.56
C THR A 47 -2.03 -9.93 11.18
N GLY A 48 -2.94 -9.99 10.20
CA GLY A 48 -2.72 -9.50 8.84
C GLY A 48 -4.03 -9.08 8.20
N GLU A 49 -4.03 -8.04 7.35
CA GLU A 49 -5.25 -7.47 6.82
C GLU A 49 -5.44 -7.81 5.35
N ASP A 50 -6.58 -8.43 5.04
CA ASP A 50 -7.09 -8.66 3.70
C ASP A 50 -7.81 -7.42 3.19
N VAL A 51 -7.33 -6.92 2.07
CA VAL A 51 -7.81 -5.69 1.43
C VAL A 51 -8.54 -5.96 0.11
N THR A 52 -9.07 -7.14 -0.07
CA THR A 52 -9.98 -7.47 -1.18
C THR A 52 -11.06 -6.40 -1.33
N TYR A 53 -11.43 -6.04 -2.56
CA TYR A 53 -12.40 -4.96 -2.80
C TYR A 53 -13.86 -5.41 -2.83
N GLU A 54 -14.11 -6.71 -2.80
CA GLU A 54 -15.45 -7.30 -2.82
C GLU A 54 -15.93 -7.56 -1.38
N PRO A 55 -16.90 -6.79 -0.84
CA PRO A 55 -17.41 -6.99 0.52
C PRO A 55 -17.93 -8.41 0.78
N GLU A 56 -18.54 -9.02 -0.22
CA GLU A 56 -19.08 -10.38 -0.16
C GLU A 56 -17.99 -11.43 0.12
N ALA A 57 -16.77 -11.20 -0.38
CA ALA A 57 -15.64 -12.08 -0.13
C ALA A 57 -15.23 -12.08 1.36
N HIS A 58 -15.32 -10.93 2.03
CA HIS A 58 -15.05 -10.81 3.46
C HIS A 58 -16.15 -11.45 4.30
N HIS A 59 -17.42 -11.20 3.96
CA HIS A 59 -18.54 -11.83 4.64
C HIS A 59 -18.51 -13.37 4.50
N ALA A 60 -18.25 -13.88 3.30
CA ALA A 60 -18.16 -15.32 3.06
C ALA A 60 -17.11 -16.01 3.93
N VAL A 61 -15.94 -15.43 4.12
CA VAL A 61 -14.88 -16.03 4.94
C VAL A 61 -15.16 -15.92 6.43
N VAL A 62 -15.73 -14.81 6.91
CA VAL A 62 -16.09 -14.62 8.32
C VAL A 62 -17.23 -15.56 8.73
N ASP A 63 -18.19 -15.83 7.84
CA ASP A 63 -19.31 -16.73 8.08
C ASP A 63 -18.94 -18.22 7.86
N SER A 64 -17.74 -18.50 7.32
CA SER A 64 -17.29 -19.86 7.09
C SER A 64 -16.98 -20.58 8.42
N PRO A 65 -17.24 -21.91 8.51
CA PRO A 65 -16.83 -22.66 9.68
C PRO A 65 -15.31 -22.58 9.89
N ALA A 66 -14.89 -22.57 11.15
CA ALA A 66 -13.48 -22.65 11.47
C ALA A 66 -12.85 -23.90 10.79
N ASP A 67 -11.79 -23.67 10.04
CA ASP A 67 -11.02 -24.70 9.37
C ASP A 67 -9.69 -24.89 10.12
N SER A 68 -9.35 -26.15 10.44
CA SER A 68 -8.10 -26.51 11.11
C SER A 68 -7.00 -26.95 10.14
N SER A 69 -7.20 -26.73 8.84
CA SER A 69 -6.25 -27.18 7.80
C SER A 69 -4.89 -26.49 7.85
N LEU A 70 -4.79 -25.32 8.52
CA LEU A 70 -3.55 -24.58 8.75
C LEU A 70 -2.96 -24.79 10.15
N ASP A 71 -3.57 -25.63 11.01
CA ASP A 71 -3.01 -25.95 12.33
C ASP A 71 -1.71 -26.73 12.15
N GLY A 72 -0.66 -26.33 12.86
CA GLY A 72 0.62 -27.03 12.75
C GLY A 72 1.82 -26.19 13.19
N THR A 73 2.98 -26.76 12.98
CA THR A 73 4.27 -26.10 13.22
C THR A 73 5.04 -26.02 11.91
N TYR A 74 5.47 -24.84 11.58
CA TYR A 74 6.09 -24.49 10.31
C TYR A 74 7.35 -23.65 10.53
N THR A 75 8.15 -23.46 9.49
CA THR A 75 8.91 -22.23 9.28
C THR A 75 8.05 -21.25 8.49
N HIS A 76 8.38 -19.96 8.46
CA HIS A 76 7.63 -19.00 7.65
C HIS A 76 7.56 -19.44 6.18
N ARG A 77 8.67 -19.93 5.60
CA ARG A 77 8.72 -20.48 4.24
C ARG A 77 7.78 -21.67 4.06
N SER A 78 7.84 -22.66 4.93
CA SER A 78 7.00 -23.86 4.78
C SER A 78 5.51 -23.57 5.00
N PHE A 79 5.17 -22.53 5.79
CA PHE A 79 3.79 -22.03 5.89
C PHE A 79 3.34 -21.37 4.58
N SER A 80 4.17 -20.51 3.98
CA SER A 80 3.91 -19.89 2.68
C SER A 80 3.68 -20.94 1.58
N GLU A 81 4.49 -22.01 1.55
CA GLU A 81 4.33 -23.14 0.63
C GLU A 81 3.00 -23.87 0.87
N THR A 82 2.64 -24.14 2.11
CA THR A 82 1.36 -24.77 2.48
C THR A 82 0.17 -23.88 2.05
N LEU A 83 0.29 -22.58 2.29
CA LEU A 83 -0.75 -21.61 1.95
C LEU A 83 -0.98 -21.50 0.43
N ALA A 84 0.03 -21.77 -0.40
CA ALA A 84 -0.11 -21.77 -1.86
C ALA A 84 -1.07 -22.85 -2.39
N GLU A 85 -1.26 -23.94 -1.63
CA GLU A 85 -2.15 -25.04 -1.98
C GLU A 85 -3.52 -24.94 -1.28
N HIS A 86 -3.70 -23.91 -0.43
CA HIS A 86 -4.91 -23.71 0.36
C HIS A 86 -5.95 -22.89 -0.39
N ASP A 87 -7.25 -23.29 -0.26
CA ASP A 87 -8.35 -22.47 -0.77
C ASP A 87 -8.60 -21.27 0.14
N LEU A 88 -8.17 -20.10 -0.31
CA LEU A 88 -8.32 -18.85 0.43
C LEU A 88 -9.71 -18.21 0.30
N PHE A 89 -10.55 -18.71 -0.61
CA PHE A 89 -11.90 -18.18 -0.87
C PHE A 89 -12.98 -19.28 -0.77
N PRO A 90 -13.07 -20.00 0.35
CA PRO A 90 -14.03 -21.10 0.46
C PRO A 90 -15.47 -20.62 0.25
N GLY A 91 -16.11 -21.16 -0.79
CA GLY A 91 -17.49 -20.82 -1.12
C GLY A 91 -17.72 -19.47 -1.81
N TYR A 92 -16.65 -18.78 -2.19
CA TYR A 92 -16.72 -17.52 -2.96
C TYR A 92 -15.63 -17.50 -4.04
N GLU A 93 -16.00 -17.11 -5.26
CA GLU A 93 -15.02 -16.92 -6.35
C GLU A 93 -14.87 -15.43 -6.60
N PRO A 94 -13.71 -14.82 -6.33
CA PRO A 94 -13.52 -13.39 -6.53
C PRO A 94 -13.57 -13.03 -8.02
N GLU A 95 -14.19 -11.90 -8.34
CA GLU A 95 -14.25 -11.38 -9.71
C GLU A 95 -12.91 -10.81 -10.18
N ARG A 96 -12.10 -10.37 -9.21
CA ARG A 96 -10.79 -9.73 -9.46
C ARG A 96 -9.65 -10.71 -9.16
N GLU A 97 -8.76 -10.88 -10.12
CA GLU A 97 -7.59 -11.76 -9.99
C GLU A 97 -6.63 -11.31 -8.86
N ASP A 98 -6.50 -9.99 -8.65
CA ASP A 98 -5.64 -9.43 -7.60
C ASP A 98 -6.15 -9.72 -6.17
N SER A 99 -7.43 -10.08 -5.98
CA SER A 99 -8.01 -10.47 -4.70
C SER A 99 -7.31 -11.66 -4.05
N HIS A 100 -6.81 -12.61 -4.85
CA HIS A 100 -6.04 -13.74 -4.34
C HIS A 100 -4.73 -13.28 -3.68
N GLN A 101 -4.05 -12.29 -4.26
CA GLN A 101 -2.82 -11.74 -3.67
C GLN A 101 -3.12 -10.97 -2.39
N TYR A 102 -4.21 -10.19 -2.34
CA TYR A 102 -4.60 -9.44 -1.16
C TYR A 102 -4.87 -10.33 0.04
N ARG A 103 -5.65 -11.39 -0.14
CA ARG A 103 -5.93 -12.35 0.94
C ARG A 103 -4.72 -13.18 1.31
N ARG A 104 -3.92 -13.60 0.34
CA ARG A 104 -2.67 -14.29 0.62
C ARG A 104 -1.75 -13.45 1.49
N TRP A 105 -1.57 -12.17 1.15
CA TRP A 105 -0.79 -11.23 1.97
C TRP A 105 -1.27 -11.16 3.42
N ALA A 106 -2.59 -11.19 3.64
CA ALA A 106 -3.13 -11.17 5.00
C ALA A 106 -2.68 -12.38 5.83
N PHE A 107 -2.68 -13.57 5.26
CA PHE A 107 -2.16 -14.77 5.95
C PHE A 107 -0.64 -14.75 6.10
N GLU A 108 0.08 -14.36 5.07
CA GLU A 108 1.56 -14.27 5.08
C GLU A 108 2.04 -13.27 6.13
N SER A 109 1.46 -12.08 6.18
CA SER A 109 1.80 -11.06 7.16
C SER A 109 1.39 -11.45 8.59
N ALA A 110 0.23 -12.12 8.76
CA ALA A 110 -0.18 -12.66 10.04
C ALA A 110 0.79 -13.74 10.55
N ALA A 111 1.26 -14.63 9.67
CA ALA A 111 2.24 -15.67 10.04
C ALA A 111 3.59 -15.07 10.41
N LEU A 112 4.05 -14.03 9.68
CA LEU A 112 5.27 -13.31 10.04
C LEU A 112 5.14 -12.64 11.40
N ASP A 113 4.03 -11.93 11.64
CA ASP A 113 3.76 -11.26 12.91
C ASP A 113 3.73 -12.25 14.07
N LEU A 114 3.05 -13.41 13.89
CA LEU A 114 3.02 -14.48 14.89
C LEU A 114 4.41 -15.07 15.15
N ALA A 115 5.18 -15.37 14.10
CA ALA A 115 6.52 -15.93 14.22
C ALA A 115 7.47 -14.99 14.97
N LEU A 116 7.44 -13.69 14.65
CA LEU A 116 8.24 -12.68 15.35
C LEU A 116 7.83 -12.57 16.82
N LYS A 117 6.53 -12.57 17.14
CA LYS A 117 6.02 -12.54 18.51
C LYS A 117 6.41 -13.81 19.30
N GLN A 118 6.34 -14.98 18.69
CA GLN A 118 6.77 -16.23 19.30
C GLN A 118 8.29 -16.28 19.54
N ALA A 119 9.07 -15.60 18.70
CA ALA A 119 10.51 -15.44 18.85
C ALA A 119 10.90 -14.30 19.82
N ASP A 120 9.93 -13.58 20.39
CA ASP A 120 10.12 -12.42 21.26
C ASP A 120 10.99 -11.33 20.61
N THR A 121 10.74 -11.04 19.35
CA THR A 121 11.47 -10.06 18.52
C THR A 121 10.51 -9.20 17.67
N ASN A 122 11.05 -8.33 16.85
CA ASN A 122 10.33 -7.49 15.89
C ASN A 122 10.99 -7.57 14.50
N LEU A 123 10.32 -6.98 13.49
CA LEU A 123 10.80 -7.02 12.11
C LEU A 123 12.15 -6.31 11.92
N ALA A 124 12.39 -5.19 12.61
CA ALA A 124 13.64 -4.43 12.49
C ALA A 124 14.84 -5.27 12.98
N ASP A 125 14.73 -5.84 14.19
CA ASP A 125 15.78 -6.68 14.77
C ASP A 125 16.03 -7.93 13.91
N ALA A 126 14.98 -8.58 13.41
CA ALA A 126 15.10 -9.75 12.54
C ALA A 126 15.82 -9.46 11.22
N LEU A 127 15.62 -8.23 10.67
CA LEU A 127 16.27 -7.77 9.45
C LEU A 127 17.61 -7.06 9.68
N ASP A 128 18.05 -6.89 10.96
CA ASP A 128 19.24 -6.12 11.34
C ASP A 128 19.19 -4.68 10.81
N ARG A 129 18.05 -4.00 11.08
CA ARG A 129 17.76 -2.61 10.70
C ARG A 129 17.21 -1.83 11.89
N GLU A 130 17.07 -0.54 11.73
CA GLU A 130 16.46 0.36 12.70
C GLU A 130 15.21 1.02 12.09
N TYR A 131 14.21 1.32 12.92
CA TYR A 131 13.05 2.08 12.50
C TYR A 131 13.36 3.58 12.50
N ASP A 132 13.11 4.23 11.36
CA ASP A 132 13.20 5.67 11.18
C ASP A 132 11.83 6.35 11.15
N PRO A 133 11.73 7.64 11.52
CA PRO A 133 10.50 8.39 11.33
C PRO A 133 10.09 8.44 9.85
N ILE A 134 8.79 8.25 9.54
CA ILE A 134 8.28 8.14 8.17
C ILE A 134 7.63 9.43 7.70
N GLN A 135 8.10 9.95 6.56
CA GLN A 135 7.37 10.96 5.81
C GLN A 135 6.14 10.35 5.15
N PHE A 136 5.03 11.08 5.10
CA PHE A 136 3.83 10.63 4.40
C PHE A 136 3.16 11.76 3.62
N VAL A 137 2.43 11.39 2.57
CA VAL A 137 1.52 12.27 1.84
C VAL A 137 0.07 11.83 2.05
N VAL A 138 -0.84 12.79 2.00
CA VAL A 138 -2.29 12.53 2.08
C VAL A 138 -2.84 12.33 0.67
N SER A 139 -3.25 11.11 0.36
CA SER A 139 -3.95 10.82 -0.89
C SER A 139 -5.39 11.30 -0.81
N THR A 140 -5.81 12.10 -1.77
CA THR A 140 -7.19 12.61 -1.84
C THR A 140 -7.67 12.88 -3.25
N ARG A 141 -8.98 12.67 -3.45
CA ARG A 141 -9.70 13.09 -4.66
C ARG A 141 -10.33 14.44 -4.43
N LEU A 142 -10.46 15.22 -5.50
CA LEU A 142 -10.97 16.58 -5.42
C LEU A 142 -12.48 16.70 -5.66
N GLY A 143 -13.20 15.56 -5.76
CA GLY A 143 -14.65 15.50 -5.97
C GLY A 143 -15.07 15.75 -7.42
N ASP A 144 -16.40 15.85 -7.61
CA ASP A 144 -17.04 16.15 -8.91
C ASP A 144 -18.16 17.19 -8.68
N PRO A 145 -18.01 18.46 -9.14
CA PRO A 145 -16.84 19.01 -9.83
C PRO A 145 -15.59 19.11 -8.93
N PRO A 146 -14.38 19.02 -9.51
CA PRO A 146 -13.15 19.05 -8.72
C PRO A 146 -12.91 20.41 -8.06
N SER A 147 -12.43 20.41 -6.79
CA SER A 147 -12.19 21.60 -5.99
C SER A 147 -10.97 21.42 -5.08
N ALA A 148 -10.17 22.48 -4.92
CA ALA A 148 -9.05 22.51 -3.99
C ALA A 148 -9.47 22.68 -2.51
N GLU A 149 -10.76 22.84 -2.20
CA GLU A 149 -11.27 23.15 -0.86
C GLU A 149 -10.79 22.14 0.19
N ARG A 150 -10.77 20.84 -0.13
CA ARG A 150 -10.30 19.80 0.79
C ARG A 150 -8.81 19.94 1.10
N VAL A 151 -7.98 20.27 0.11
CA VAL A 151 -6.54 20.49 0.28
C VAL A 151 -6.32 21.72 1.16
N HIS A 152 -6.96 22.84 0.86
CA HIS A 152 -6.86 24.05 1.68
C HIS A 152 -7.35 23.82 3.10
N THR A 153 -8.45 23.10 3.29
CA THR A 153 -8.96 22.77 4.63
C THR A 153 -7.94 22.00 5.46
N TRP A 154 -7.23 21.05 4.86
CA TRP A 154 -6.17 20.32 5.54
C TRP A 154 -4.95 21.21 5.83
N LEU A 155 -4.53 22.05 4.87
CA LEU A 155 -3.39 22.97 5.05
C LEU A 155 -3.67 24.06 6.10
N ASP A 156 -4.91 24.49 6.23
CA ASP A 156 -5.33 25.40 7.32
C ASP A 156 -5.20 24.76 8.71
N MET A 157 -5.37 23.45 8.79
CA MET A 157 -5.23 22.68 10.04
C MET A 157 -3.78 22.28 10.31
N ILE A 158 -3.08 21.82 9.28
CA ILE A 158 -1.72 21.28 9.36
C ILE A 158 -0.94 21.78 8.12
N PRO A 159 -0.28 22.96 8.24
CA PRO A 159 0.39 23.61 7.11
C PRO A 159 1.57 22.84 6.49
N SER A 160 2.09 21.82 7.19
CA SER A 160 3.21 20.98 6.73
C SER A 160 2.77 19.76 5.93
N LEU A 161 1.46 19.55 5.69
CA LEU A 161 0.99 18.39 4.94
C LEU A 161 1.39 18.45 3.47
N GLU A 162 1.65 17.27 2.94
CA GLU A 162 1.91 17.03 1.53
C GLU A 162 0.86 16.08 0.95
N PHE A 163 0.65 16.12 -0.37
CA PHE A 163 -0.47 15.45 -1.01
C PHE A 163 -0.06 14.60 -2.21
N LYS A 164 -0.80 13.49 -2.36
CA LYS A 164 -0.98 12.74 -3.59
C LYS A 164 -2.38 13.03 -4.12
N LEU A 165 -2.48 13.44 -5.38
CA LEU A 165 -3.76 13.81 -6.00
C LEU A 165 -4.00 12.98 -7.26
N ASP A 166 -5.28 12.72 -7.56
CA ASP A 166 -5.75 11.99 -8.74
C ASP A 166 -6.32 12.98 -9.77
N PRO A 167 -5.52 13.55 -10.71
CA PRO A 167 -5.99 14.48 -11.72
C PRO A 167 -6.98 13.80 -12.67
N THR A 168 -8.02 14.55 -13.08
CA THR A 168 -8.99 14.13 -14.10
C THR A 168 -9.07 15.15 -15.23
N SER A 169 -9.63 14.78 -16.39
CA SER A 169 -9.86 15.69 -17.51
C SER A 169 -10.73 16.90 -17.14
N ALA A 170 -11.46 16.85 -16.03
CA ALA A 170 -12.25 17.97 -15.52
C ALA A 170 -11.42 19.04 -14.77
N TRP A 171 -10.12 18.80 -14.50
CA TRP A 171 -9.27 19.80 -13.85
C TRP A 171 -9.03 20.97 -14.79
N THR A 172 -9.28 22.18 -14.32
CA THR A 172 -9.03 23.43 -15.06
C THR A 172 -7.62 23.95 -14.78
N ASP A 173 -7.15 24.88 -15.62
CA ASP A 173 -5.86 25.56 -15.40
C ASP A 173 -5.87 26.33 -14.07
N ASP A 174 -6.97 27.05 -13.76
CA ASP A 174 -7.12 27.77 -12.49
C ASP A 174 -7.00 26.84 -11.27
N LEU A 175 -7.56 25.62 -11.34
CA LEU A 175 -7.43 24.62 -10.26
C LEU A 175 -5.99 24.13 -10.12
N ILE A 176 -5.31 23.86 -11.23
CA ILE A 176 -3.92 23.42 -11.23
C ILE A 176 -3.02 24.54 -10.67
N GLU A 177 -3.22 25.79 -11.08
CA GLU A 177 -2.49 26.95 -10.56
C GLU A 177 -2.71 27.15 -9.05
N ASP A 178 -3.95 27.01 -8.57
CA ASP A 178 -4.29 27.12 -7.14
C ASP A 178 -3.60 26.01 -6.32
N LEU A 179 -3.64 24.78 -6.78
CA LEU A 179 -2.97 23.66 -6.12
C LEU A 179 -1.44 23.78 -6.17
N ALA A 180 -0.87 24.18 -7.30
CA ALA A 180 0.57 24.39 -7.46
C ALA A 180 1.09 25.51 -6.55
N ALA A 181 0.29 26.56 -6.33
CA ALA A 181 0.64 27.67 -5.43
C ALA A 181 0.77 27.23 -3.95
N THR A 182 0.23 26.07 -3.56
CA THR A 182 0.38 25.52 -2.21
C THR A 182 1.77 24.95 -1.95
N ASP A 183 2.52 24.60 -2.99
CA ASP A 183 3.80 23.86 -2.93
C ASP A 183 3.72 22.56 -2.11
N ALA A 184 2.54 21.96 -2.03
CA ALA A 184 2.27 20.78 -1.20
C ALA A 184 2.03 19.49 -2.00
N VAL A 185 1.96 19.54 -3.34
CA VAL A 185 1.69 18.36 -4.16
C VAL A 185 2.99 17.64 -4.49
N ARG A 186 3.11 16.37 -4.06
CA ARG A 186 4.30 15.52 -4.28
C ARG A 186 4.09 14.42 -5.30
N ILE A 187 2.86 13.96 -5.46
CA ILE A 187 2.51 12.88 -6.42
C ILE A 187 1.22 13.26 -7.13
N VAL A 188 1.21 13.09 -8.44
CA VAL A 188 0.01 13.16 -9.29
C VAL A 188 -0.20 11.81 -9.96
N ASP A 189 -1.31 11.15 -9.63
CA ASP A 189 -1.61 9.78 -10.07
C ASP A 189 -2.62 9.82 -11.23
N LEU A 190 -2.15 9.53 -12.42
CA LEU A 190 -2.92 9.62 -13.66
C LEU A 190 -3.84 8.42 -13.90
N LYS A 191 -3.75 7.35 -13.10
CA LYS A 191 -4.58 6.15 -13.19
C LYS A 191 -4.64 5.48 -14.57
N GLY A 192 -3.71 5.79 -15.43
CA GLY A 192 -3.69 5.33 -16.83
C GLY A 192 -3.31 3.86 -17.04
N ARG A 193 -3.11 3.10 -15.96
CA ARG A 193 -2.78 1.67 -15.98
C ARG A 193 -3.89 0.78 -15.41
N TYR A 194 -4.94 1.36 -14.88
CA TYR A 194 -6.04 0.68 -14.19
C TYR A 194 -7.14 0.16 -15.14
N HIS A 195 -6.75 -0.39 -16.29
CA HIS A 195 -7.67 -0.80 -17.34
C HIS A 195 -8.79 -1.72 -16.84
N GLY A 196 -10.04 -1.32 -17.18
CA GLY A 196 -11.24 -2.08 -16.84
C GLY A 196 -11.69 -1.97 -15.39
N THR A 197 -11.04 -1.13 -14.57
CA THR A 197 -11.47 -0.86 -13.20
C THR A 197 -12.31 0.43 -13.12
N PRO A 198 -13.09 0.65 -12.04
CA PRO A 198 -13.86 1.88 -11.87
C PRO A 198 -13.03 3.16 -11.77
N VAL A 199 -11.71 3.06 -11.56
CA VAL A 199 -10.79 4.19 -11.43
C VAL A 199 -9.92 4.39 -12.66
N ASP A 200 -10.11 3.57 -13.72
CA ASP A 200 -9.41 3.71 -14.99
C ASP A 200 -9.63 5.09 -15.60
N GLN A 201 -8.57 5.72 -16.05
CA GLN A 201 -8.62 6.99 -16.75
C GLN A 201 -7.94 6.86 -18.11
N PRO A 202 -8.63 7.29 -19.19
CA PRO A 202 -8.04 7.27 -20.51
C PRO A 202 -6.88 8.26 -20.60
N ALA A 203 -5.94 7.98 -21.49
CA ALA A 203 -4.87 8.90 -21.81
C ALA A 203 -5.45 10.25 -22.31
N ASP A 204 -5.13 11.34 -21.63
CA ASP A 204 -5.53 12.70 -21.99
C ASP A 204 -4.26 13.56 -22.15
N PRO A 205 -3.78 13.79 -23.38
CA PRO A 205 -2.55 14.55 -23.61
C PRO A 205 -2.62 16.00 -23.10
N ASP A 206 -3.79 16.63 -23.13
CA ASP A 206 -3.94 18.00 -22.65
C ASP A 206 -3.89 18.08 -21.14
N LEU A 207 -4.51 17.13 -20.42
CA LEU A 207 -4.38 16.99 -18.98
C LEU A 207 -2.91 16.70 -18.59
N TYR A 208 -2.28 15.73 -19.26
CA TYR A 208 -0.91 15.33 -18.95
C TYR A 208 0.07 16.49 -19.07
N ARG A 209 -0.01 17.28 -20.15
CA ARG A 209 0.82 18.50 -20.33
C ARG A 209 0.63 19.49 -19.19
N ARG A 210 -0.61 19.81 -18.86
CA ARG A 210 -0.93 20.78 -17.79
C ARG A 210 -0.44 20.32 -16.42
N VAL A 211 -0.56 19.01 -16.12
CA VAL A 211 -0.09 18.42 -14.86
C VAL A 211 1.44 18.38 -14.79
N ILE A 212 2.11 17.98 -15.88
CA ILE A 212 3.59 17.94 -15.95
C ILE A 212 4.17 19.35 -15.76
N ASP A 213 3.57 20.35 -16.41
CA ASP A 213 4.03 21.75 -16.33
C ASP A 213 3.66 22.40 -14.99
N GLY A 214 2.45 22.12 -14.47
CA GLY A 214 1.95 22.71 -13.23
C GLY A 214 2.63 22.18 -11.96
N PHE A 215 3.10 20.94 -11.99
CA PHE A 215 3.76 20.30 -10.82
C PHE A 215 5.15 19.77 -11.20
N PRO A 216 6.13 20.66 -11.49
CA PRO A 216 7.43 20.26 -12.05
C PRO A 216 8.26 19.34 -11.13
N GLU A 217 8.05 19.40 -9.82
CA GLU A 217 8.79 18.59 -8.83
C GLU A 217 8.04 17.34 -8.39
N ALA A 218 6.75 17.19 -8.75
CA ALA A 218 5.97 16.04 -8.33
C ALA A 218 6.30 14.78 -9.15
N PHE A 219 6.18 13.62 -8.53
CA PHE A 219 6.12 12.35 -9.25
C PHE A 219 4.84 12.26 -10.08
N VAL A 220 4.94 11.61 -11.24
CA VAL A 220 3.80 11.30 -12.10
C VAL A 220 3.59 9.78 -12.09
N GLU A 221 2.56 9.34 -11.40
CA GLU A 221 2.26 7.92 -11.18
C GLU A 221 1.36 7.38 -12.29
N ASP A 222 1.67 6.18 -12.74
CA ASP A 222 0.89 5.37 -13.69
C ASP A 222 0.37 6.11 -14.95
N PRO A 223 1.21 6.81 -15.73
CA PRO A 223 0.76 7.40 -16.97
C PRO A 223 0.38 6.33 -18.01
N ALA A 224 -0.70 6.56 -18.76
CA ALA A 224 -1.00 5.78 -19.96
C ALA A 224 -0.14 6.26 -21.13
N PHE A 225 0.67 5.38 -21.69
CA PHE A 225 1.48 5.69 -22.87
C PHE A 225 0.76 5.33 -24.16
N THR A 226 0.44 6.38 -24.91
CA THR A 226 0.07 6.34 -26.32
C THR A 226 1.21 6.94 -27.16
N GLU A 227 1.09 6.96 -28.46
CA GLU A 227 2.05 7.64 -29.34
C GLU A 227 2.16 9.15 -28.99
N GLU A 228 1.05 9.77 -28.60
CA GLU A 228 0.98 11.19 -28.27
C GLU A 228 1.45 11.49 -26.83
N THR A 229 0.95 10.76 -25.84
CA THR A 229 1.30 11.02 -24.43
C THR A 229 2.75 10.67 -24.11
N ARG A 230 3.34 9.68 -24.79
CA ARG A 230 4.73 9.28 -24.53
C ARG A 230 5.71 10.42 -24.75
N THR A 231 5.53 11.23 -25.78
CA THR A 231 6.42 12.36 -26.10
C THR A 231 6.37 13.49 -25.07
N LEU A 232 5.30 13.59 -24.27
CA LEU A 232 5.18 14.57 -23.19
C LEU A 232 6.15 14.29 -22.04
N PHE A 233 6.63 13.06 -21.92
CA PHE A 233 7.54 12.64 -20.87
C PHE A 233 9.03 12.67 -21.29
N ASP A 234 9.34 13.12 -22.51
CA ASP A 234 10.73 13.27 -22.97
C ASP A 234 11.47 14.27 -22.06
N GLY A 235 12.46 13.79 -21.31
CA GLY A 235 13.19 14.56 -20.31
C GLY A 235 12.54 14.63 -18.91
N HIS A 236 11.41 13.96 -18.71
CA HIS A 236 10.69 13.85 -17.44
C HIS A 236 10.62 12.39 -16.92
N GLU A 237 11.32 11.45 -17.55
CA GLU A 237 11.25 10.01 -17.23
C GLU A 237 11.65 9.74 -15.77
N SER A 238 12.55 10.54 -15.20
CA SER A 238 12.97 10.40 -13.80
C SER A 238 11.86 10.71 -12.78
N ARG A 239 10.77 11.34 -13.21
CA ARG A 239 9.61 11.65 -12.37
C ARG A 239 8.51 10.60 -12.48
N ILE A 240 8.59 9.70 -13.46
CA ILE A 240 7.58 8.65 -13.64
C ILE A 240 7.76 7.62 -12.55
N THR A 241 6.64 7.24 -11.94
CA THR A 241 6.57 6.16 -10.97
C THR A 241 5.44 5.19 -11.32
N TRP A 242 5.56 3.97 -10.83
CA TRP A 242 4.66 2.89 -11.16
C TRP A 242 4.06 2.30 -9.89
N ASP A 243 2.74 2.13 -9.91
CA ASP A 243 1.94 1.56 -8.82
C ASP A 243 1.23 0.28 -9.28
N TYR A 244 0.21 0.42 -10.12
CA TYR A 244 -0.67 -0.69 -10.49
C TYR A 244 0.05 -1.89 -11.12
N PRO A 245 1.04 -1.74 -12.00
CA PRO A 245 1.74 -2.87 -12.60
C PRO A 245 2.62 -3.66 -11.63
N ILE A 246 2.96 -3.10 -10.45
CA ILE A 246 4.03 -3.63 -9.60
C ILE A 246 3.47 -4.72 -8.67
N THR A 247 3.92 -5.95 -8.89
CA THR A 247 3.52 -7.16 -8.17
C THR A 247 4.69 -8.10 -7.85
N GLY A 248 5.93 -7.70 -8.18
CA GLY A 248 7.14 -8.47 -8.00
C GLY A 248 8.23 -8.06 -8.98
N VAL A 249 9.43 -8.60 -8.86
CA VAL A 249 10.59 -8.29 -9.72
C VAL A 249 10.27 -8.46 -11.21
N LYS A 250 9.58 -9.53 -11.60
CA LYS A 250 9.19 -9.77 -12.99
C LYS A 250 8.32 -8.66 -13.59
N SER A 251 7.48 -8.04 -12.79
CA SER A 251 6.64 -6.93 -13.24
C SER A 251 7.45 -5.66 -13.46
N ILE A 252 8.53 -5.45 -12.69
CA ILE A 252 9.47 -4.35 -12.89
C ILE A 252 10.21 -4.52 -14.21
N GLU A 253 10.72 -5.72 -14.48
CA GLU A 253 11.41 -6.06 -15.73
C GLU A 253 10.52 -5.93 -16.99
N ALA A 254 9.20 -6.04 -16.81
CA ALA A 254 8.21 -5.90 -17.88
C ALA A 254 7.79 -4.46 -18.15
N LEU A 255 8.26 -3.47 -17.37
CA LEU A 255 7.96 -2.06 -17.60
C LEU A 255 8.51 -1.56 -18.95
N PRO A 256 7.91 -0.52 -19.53
CA PRO A 256 8.30 -0.03 -20.86
C PRO A 256 9.71 0.59 -20.91
N PHE A 257 10.31 0.88 -19.78
CA PHE A 257 11.69 1.35 -19.57
C PHE A 257 12.08 1.13 -18.11
N GLU A 258 13.39 1.23 -17.83
CA GLU A 258 13.94 1.08 -16.49
C GLU A 258 13.38 2.14 -15.53
N PRO A 259 12.72 1.75 -14.43
CA PRO A 259 12.08 2.70 -13.54
C PRO A 259 13.09 3.42 -12.63
N ASN A 260 12.81 4.68 -12.32
CA ASN A 260 13.56 5.44 -11.32
C ASN A 260 12.91 5.41 -9.93
N CYS A 261 11.62 5.09 -9.88
CA CYS A 261 10.84 5.07 -8.64
C CYS A 261 9.63 4.15 -8.75
N LEU A 262 9.30 3.46 -7.67
CA LEU A 262 8.17 2.53 -7.57
C LEU A 262 7.34 2.77 -6.32
N ASN A 263 6.03 2.56 -6.43
CA ASN A 263 5.12 2.48 -5.30
C ASN A 263 5.04 1.01 -4.81
N ILE A 264 5.45 0.75 -3.59
CA ILE A 264 5.43 -0.58 -2.99
C ILE A 264 4.15 -0.74 -2.16
N LYS A 265 3.23 -1.56 -2.66
CA LYS A 265 1.97 -1.92 -1.97
C LYS A 265 1.99 -3.40 -1.60
N PRO A 266 2.39 -3.76 -0.38
CA PRO A 266 2.70 -5.15 0.01
C PRO A 266 1.60 -6.16 -0.34
N SER A 267 0.33 -5.79 -0.18
CA SER A 267 -0.81 -6.66 -0.49
C SER A 267 -0.88 -7.12 -1.96
N ARG A 268 -0.29 -6.38 -2.92
CA ARG A 268 -0.25 -6.78 -4.34
C ARG A 268 0.73 -7.91 -4.63
N PHE A 269 1.70 -8.13 -3.76
CA PHE A 269 2.74 -9.13 -3.93
C PHE A 269 2.31 -10.53 -3.44
N GLY A 270 1.37 -10.58 -2.52
CA GLY A 270 0.81 -11.80 -1.98
C GLY A 270 1.70 -12.50 -0.96
N THR A 271 3.03 -12.47 -1.10
CA THR A 271 3.96 -13.12 -0.16
C THR A 271 4.98 -12.14 0.43
N VAL A 272 5.43 -12.41 1.64
CA VAL A 272 6.53 -11.68 2.29
C VAL A 272 7.81 -11.80 1.48
N GLU A 273 8.11 -12.98 0.93
CA GLU A 273 9.26 -13.21 0.05
C GLU A 273 9.24 -12.25 -1.14
N SER A 274 8.12 -12.19 -1.88
CA SER A 274 8.02 -11.34 -3.08
C SER A 274 8.18 -9.84 -2.76
N VAL A 275 7.66 -9.38 -1.61
CA VAL A 275 7.85 -7.99 -1.16
C VAL A 275 9.32 -7.71 -0.89
N LEU A 276 9.99 -8.56 -0.09
CA LEU A 276 11.38 -8.35 0.32
C LEU A 276 12.36 -8.51 -0.84
N ASP A 277 12.14 -9.49 -1.73
CA ASP A 277 12.93 -9.64 -2.95
C ASP A 277 12.81 -8.42 -3.86
N THR A 278 11.61 -7.82 -3.94
CA THR A 278 11.41 -6.61 -4.73
C THR A 278 12.08 -5.40 -4.10
N ILE A 279 12.00 -5.25 -2.79
CA ILE A 279 12.71 -4.19 -2.06
C ILE A 279 14.23 -4.34 -2.25
N GLU A 280 14.77 -5.55 -2.10
CA GLU A 280 16.19 -5.82 -2.31
C GLU A 280 16.63 -5.51 -3.75
N TYR A 281 15.84 -5.96 -4.73
CA TYR A 281 16.07 -5.63 -6.14
C TYR A 281 16.13 -4.11 -6.37
N CYS A 282 15.22 -3.35 -5.77
CA CYS A 282 15.23 -1.89 -5.89
C CYS A 282 16.47 -1.28 -5.26
N LEU A 283 16.88 -1.76 -4.07
CA LEU A 283 18.09 -1.28 -3.37
C LEU A 283 19.38 -1.58 -4.17
N GLU A 284 19.47 -2.76 -4.80
CA GLU A 284 20.60 -3.18 -5.61
C GLU A 284 20.73 -2.43 -6.94
N ASN A 285 19.60 -1.92 -7.46
CA ASN A 285 19.54 -1.23 -8.76
C ASN A 285 19.32 0.29 -8.64
N ASP A 286 19.50 0.88 -7.45
CA ASP A 286 19.32 2.31 -7.18
C ASP A 286 17.92 2.83 -7.57
N ILE A 287 16.89 1.97 -7.52
CA ILE A 287 15.49 2.34 -7.78
C ILE A 287 14.89 2.88 -6.48
N ARG A 288 14.42 4.13 -6.51
CA ARG A 288 13.73 4.73 -5.36
C ARG A 288 12.39 4.03 -5.10
N MET A 289 11.98 4.03 -3.86
CA MET A 289 10.71 3.46 -3.44
C MET A 289 9.92 4.47 -2.60
N TYR A 290 8.61 4.34 -2.59
CA TYR A 290 7.73 4.89 -1.57
C TYR A 290 6.60 3.89 -1.30
N GLY A 291 6.04 3.95 -0.10
CA GLY A 291 4.98 3.04 0.31
C GLY A 291 3.61 3.49 -0.15
N GLY A 292 2.73 2.53 -0.38
CA GLY A 292 1.32 2.75 -0.60
C GLY A 292 0.47 1.64 -0.02
N GLY A 293 -0.84 1.87 0.05
CA GLY A 293 -1.81 0.91 0.56
C GLY A 293 -3.02 0.76 -0.34
N GLN A 294 -3.94 -0.12 0.09
CA GLN A 294 -5.24 -0.39 -0.54
C GLN A 294 -6.39 0.07 0.37
N THR A 295 -6.18 1.17 1.11
CA THR A 295 -7.14 1.70 2.09
C THR A 295 -7.38 0.69 3.24
N GLU A 296 -6.31 0.26 3.88
CA GLU A 296 -6.33 -0.59 5.06
C GLU A 296 -7.07 0.10 6.22
N LEU A 297 -7.97 -0.63 6.87
CA LEU A 297 -8.77 -0.12 8.00
C LEU A 297 -8.20 -0.49 9.37
N SER A 298 -7.26 -1.45 9.42
CA SER A 298 -6.70 -2.01 10.63
C SER A 298 -5.18 -2.17 10.55
N VAL A 299 -4.66 -3.33 10.94
CA VAL A 299 -3.22 -3.65 11.11
C VAL A 299 -2.40 -3.54 9.83
N GLY A 300 -3.01 -3.72 8.66
CA GLY A 300 -2.30 -3.59 7.39
C GLY A 300 -1.63 -2.23 7.21
N ARG A 301 -2.20 -1.16 7.77
CA ARG A 301 -1.59 0.17 7.77
C ARG A 301 -0.29 0.20 8.59
N GLU A 302 -0.25 -0.51 9.71
CA GLU A 302 0.93 -0.60 10.56
C GLU A 302 2.05 -1.41 9.90
N HIS A 303 1.71 -2.50 9.21
CA HIS A 303 2.66 -3.28 8.41
C HIS A 303 3.31 -2.44 7.30
N ILE A 304 2.51 -1.60 6.60
CA ILE A 304 3.04 -0.69 5.59
C ILE A 304 3.95 0.37 6.21
N HIS A 305 3.58 0.92 7.38
CA HIS A 305 4.42 1.86 8.11
C HIS A 305 5.75 1.22 8.53
N ALA A 306 5.73 -0.02 9.05
CA ALA A 306 6.94 -0.73 9.43
C ALA A 306 7.89 -0.91 8.23
N LEU A 307 7.38 -1.33 7.07
CA LEU A 307 8.19 -1.47 5.85
C LEU A 307 8.73 -0.13 5.36
N ALA A 308 7.89 0.93 5.35
CA ALA A 308 8.33 2.25 4.95
C ALA A 308 9.45 2.78 5.85
N SER A 309 9.33 2.60 7.15
CA SER A 309 10.31 3.01 8.14
C SER A 309 11.66 2.31 7.98
N LEU A 310 11.66 1.05 7.57
CA LEU A 310 12.87 0.26 7.39
C LEU A 310 13.59 0.51 6.07
N PHE A 311 12.87 0.92 5.01
CA PHE A 311 13.42 0.87 3.66
C PHE A 311 13.33 2.17 2.86
N TYR A 312 12.32 3.03 3.12
CA TYR A 312 12.09 4.28 2.37
C TYR A 312 11.42 5.38 3.21
N PRO A 313 11.97 5.67 4.43
CA PRO A 313 11.33 6.55 5.41
C PRO A 313 11.16 8.00 4.92
N ASP A 314 12.11 8.52 4.13
CA ASP A 314 12.13 9.91 3.65
C ASP A 314 11.34 10.14 2.36
N ALA A 315 10.72 9.08 1.81
CA ALA A 315 9.95 9.17 0.58
C ALA A 315 8.54 9.79 0.83
N PRO A 316 7.88 10.33 -0.21
CA PRO A 316 6.50 10.81 -0.08
C PRO A 316 5.52 9.63 -0.03
N ASN A 317 5.53 8.90 1.09
CA ASN A 317 4.78 7.67 1.26
C ASN A 317 3.27 7.92 1.27
N ASP A 318 2.53 7.27 0.37
CA ASP A 318 1.06 7.31 0.29
C ASP A 318 0.41 6.41 1.37
N ILE A 319 0.75 6.69 2.63
CA ILE A 319 0.40 5.87 3.79
C ILE A 319 -0.06 6.71 4.98
N ALA A 320 -0.64 7.87 4.74
CA ALA A 320 -1.16 8.73 5.79
C ALA A 320 -2.02 7.95 6.79
N PRO A 321 -1.98 8.29 8.10
CA PRO A 321 -2.82 7.67 9.11
C PRO A 321 -4.31 7.71 8.74
N ARG A 322 -5.06 6.70 9.19
CA ARG A 322 -6.49 6.49 8.83
C ARG A 322 -7.39 7.72 8.98
N GLY A 323 -7.08 8.63 9.91
CA GLY A 323 -7.85 9.85 10.12
C GLY A 323 -7.94 10.78 8.89
N PHE A 324 -6.94 10.70 8.00
CA PHE A 324 -6.94 11.47 6.74
C PHE A 324 -7.88 10.89 5.67
N ASN A 325 -8.25 9.62 5.80
CA ASN A 325 -9.20 8.94 4.92
C ASN A 325 -10.67 9.17 5.35
N ASP A 326 -10.93 9.91 6.43
CA ASP A 326 -12.30 10.24 6.83
C ASP A 326 -13.00 11.12 5.78
N PRO A 327 -14.32 10.97 5.58
CA PRO A 327 -15.07 11.76 4.60
C PRO A 327 -14.88 13.27 4.75
N LYS A 328 -14.71 13.73 5.99
CA LYS A 328 -14.47 15.16 6.31
C LYS A 328 -13.16 15.33 7.07
N PRO A 329 -12.34 16.33 6.69
CA PRO A 329 -11.18 16.72 7.48
C PRO A 329 -11.56 17.03 8.95
N ARG A 330 -10.71 16.58 9.88
CA ARG A 330 -10.91 16.81 11.31
C ARG A 330 -9.58 17.13 12.01
N ALA A 331 -9.64 17.91 13.06
CA ALA A 331 -8.47 18.18 13.90
C ALA A 331 -8.00 16.93 14.67
N GLY A 332 -6.72 16.91 15.04
CA GLY A 332 -6.11 15.85 15.84
C GLY A 332 -5.48 14.72 15.02
N CYS A 333 -5.39 14.85 13.70
CA CYS A 333 -4.52 14.01 12.90
C CYS A 333 -3.05 14.40 13.15
N PRO A 334 -2.11 13.43 13.12
CA PRO A 334 -0.69 13.72 13.32
C PRO A 334 -0.07 14.47 12.13
N GLU A 335 1.03 15.16 12.39
CA GLU A 335 1.87 15.75 11.35
C GLU A 335 2.85 14.71 10.79
N SER A 336 3.40 14.96 9.60
CA SER A 336 4.53 14.23 9.03
C SER A 336 5.85 14.89 9.52
N PRO A 337 6.89 14.10 9.89
CA PRO A 337 6.95 12.64 9.89
C PRO A 337 6.23 11.97 11.08
N LEU A 338 5.77 10.73 10.87
CA LEU A 338 5.34 9.87 11.97
C LEU A 338 6.57 9.29 12.67
N HIS A 339 6.55 9.31 13.99
CA HIS A 339 7.62 8.73 14.79
C HIS A 339 7.28 7.31 15.24
N PRO A 340 8.27 6.38 15.19
CA PRO A 340 8.08 5.04 15.73
C PRO A 340 7.83 5.07 17.23
N HIS A 341 7.10 4.10 17.76
CA HIS A 341 7.00 3.89 19.21
C HIS A 341 8.33 3.41 19.80
N ALA A 342 8.44 3.45 21.13
CA ALA A 342 9.69 3.09 21.79
C ALA A 342 9.91 1.57 21.94
N GLU A 343 8.83 0.78 21.83
CA GLU A 343 8.87 -0.66 22.00
C GLU A 343 8.07 -1.32 20.88
N PHE A 344 8.69 -2.22 20.14
CA PHE A 344 8.08 -2.96 19.04
C PHE A 344 8.15 -4.45 19.32
N ARG A 345 7.10 -5.17 18.94
CA ARG A 345 7.05 -6.62 18.97
C ARG A 345 6.29 -7.11 17.74
N GLY A 346 6.79 -8.16 17.12
CA GLY A 346 6.14 -8.67 15.90
C GLY A 346 6.34 -7.76 14.68
N PHE A 347 5.29 -7.64 13.88
CA PHE A 347 5.26 -6.79 12.68
C PHE A 347 4.48 -5.48 12.93
N GLU A 348 4.43 -5.03 14.15
CA GLU A 348 3.71 -3.82 14.59
C GLU A 348 4.57 -2.57 14.38
N TRP A 349 3.91 -1.42 14.22
CA TRP A 349 4.53 -0.10 14.12
C TRP A 349 4.17 0.81 15.31
N VAL A 350 3.00 0.64 15.90
CA VAL A 350 2.43 1.42 17.01
C VAL A 350 2.01 0.53 18.18
#